data_a7ac200576ea7e17fd3a8e1057fff633
#
_entry.id   a7ac200576ea7e17fd3a8e1057fff633
#
_cell.length_a   1.000
_cell.length_b   1.000
_cell.length_c   1.000
_cell.angle_alpha   90.00
_cell.angle_beta   90.00
_cell.angle_gamma   90.00
#
_symmetry.space_group_name_H-M   'P 1'
#
loop_
_entity.id
_entity.type
_entity.pdbx_description
1 polymer ?
#
loop_
_entity_poly.entity_id
_entity_poly.type
_entity_poly.pdbx_seq_one_letter_code
_entity_poly.pdbx_strand_id
1 'polypeptide(L)'
;MLHFEKQIKRGQRSDYAESVQSPSQYPCFVLVFNDDWNDFNYYTWFSLFYFPRVNVRSFLGELKIIAEDWTYNTYDELPEQWDGTLDNRFCSAGIDSDYYEKIRERLEGTELVNELLHDLRDCFVNPLIREVFEGTEVYRDSLFRDQATEKALMDAPVIISGMNYEDFYGINYRFMPDFDDTIETELSIPLLFKPERYLRASAIIGENGVLKTKMLSALVRDLKEHRTDKFRTFPQYSCYVTIYSTAQDRYPEKDAQHDFQPYYPCCLEQTANELQEKLRAAIVEIEGRKPIRGVEMSKFYQTLVDEHVGQIADGLFNEVDENGQDIRLVFCEAAYNKMFPKFSSGQLHIFAILTFICANAHLSSLFVIDEPEVHLHPHTIMDFVTLLCDVLEKFDSYAIIATHSPLVVREIVRRNVYLMHKVDGEIPVVDPVAFDTFGEDISNLYHKIFSYDERNSYFRKIVKSYLEEDMTCQEIIETLSKHMALNLNAKLTIRDMELEHRNRRG
;
A
#
# COMPACT_ATOMS: atom_id res chain seq x y z
N MET A 1 -0.57 -17.63 -27.04
CA MET A 1 -0.55 -16.35 -27.81
C MET A 1 -1.86 -16.28 -28.58
N LEU A 2 -2.72 -15.34 -28.22
CA LEU A 2 -4.05 -15.23 -28.79
C LEU A 2 -4.03 -14.50 -30.13
N HIS A 3 -4.97 -14.85 -31.03
CA HIS A 3 -5.13 -14.19 -32.32
C HIS A 3 -6.33 -13.24 -32.30
N PHE A 4 -6.13 -12.03 -32.82
CA PHE A 4 -7.11 -10.95 -32.85
C PHE A 4 -7.32 -10.44 -34.28
N GLU A 5 -8.56 -10.10 -34.61
CA GLU A 5 -8.93 -9.38 -35.84
C GLU A 5 -9.83 -8.19 -35.48
N LYS A 6 -9.64 -7.04 -36.15
CA LYS A 6 -10.58 -5.93 -36.05
C LYS A 6 -11.55 -5.91 -37.23
N GLN A 7 -12.77 -5.46 -36.98
CA GLN A 7 -13.83 -5.30 -37.99
C GLN A 7 -14.57 -3.97 -37.75
N ILE A 8 -15.13 -3.40 -38.81
CA ILE A 8 -16.06 -2.26 -38.70
C ILE A 8 -17.49 -2.78 -38.73
N LYS A 9 -18.33 -2.20 -37.86
CA LYS A 9 -19.76 -2.46 -37.88
C LYS A 9 -20.40 -2.09 -39.21
N ARG A 10 -21.21 -3.00 -39.76
CA ARG A 10 -22.00 -2.75 -40.95
C ARG A 10 -23.49 -2.90 -40.60
N GLY A 11 -24.22 -1.76 -40.45
CA GLY A 11 -25.67 -1.77 -40.22
C GLY A 11 -26.13 -0.96 -38.98
N GLN A 12 -27.45 -0.83 -38.78
CA GLN A 12 -28.05 -0.06 -37.67
C GLN A 12 -27.93 -0.78 -36.32
N ARG A 13 -28.01 -0.04 -35.22
CA ARG A 13 -27.74 -0.42 -33.80
C ARG A 13 -28.44 -1.70 -33.30
N SER A 14 -29.53 -2.15 -33.92
CA SER A 14 -30.30 -3.34 -33.49
C SER A 14 -29.69 -4.68 -33.89
N ASP A 15 -28.73 -4.72 -34.84
CA ASP A 15 -28.26 -5.96 -35.47
C ASP A 15 -26.76 -6.29 -35.19
N TYR A 16 -26.22 -5.87 -34.06
CA TYR A 16 -24.81 -6.07 -33.72
C TYR A 16 -24.33 -7.53 -33.82
N ALA A 17 -25.16 -8.45 -33.33
CA ALA A 17 -24.80 -9.86 -33.34
C ALA A 17 -24.81 -10.46 -34.74
N GLU A 18 -25.63 -9.96 -35.68
CA GLU A 18 -25.77 -10.52 -37.04
C GLU A 18 -24.71 -9.98 -38.02
N SER A 19 -24.09 -8.83 -37.73
CA SER A 19 -23.16 -8.18 -38.64
C SER A 19 -21.69 -8.64 -38.53
N VAL A 20 -21.34 -9.41 -37.50
CA VAL A 20 -19.95 -9.87 -37.30
C VAL A 20 -19.62 -10.97 -38.29
N GLN A 21 -18.57 -10.76 -39.07
CA GLN A 21 -18.07 -11.74 -40.03
C GLN A 21 -17.20 -12.79 -39.36
N SER A 22 -17.20 -14.01 -39.92
CA SER A 22 -16.30 -15.08 -39.49
C SER A 22 -14.84 -14.65 -39.71
N PRO A 23 -13.97 -14.86 -38.72
CA PRO A 23 -12.55 -14.55 -38.85
C PRO A 23 -11.83 -15.43 -39.84
N SER A 24 -10.62 -15.02 -40.24
CA SER A 24 -9.77 -15.75 -41.17
C SER A 24 -9.20 -17.04 -40.58
N GLN A 25 -8.98 -17.11 -39.28
CA GLN A 25 -8.48 -18.28 -38.56
C GLN A 25 -9.18 -18.48 -37.19
N TYR A 26 -8.94 -19.66 -36.58
CA TYR A 26 -9.57 -20.07 -35.33
C TYR A 26 -8.56 -20.74 -34.40
N PRO A 27 -8.62 -20.61 -33.07
CA PRO A 27 -9.52 -19.67 -32.35
C PRO A 27 -9.16 -18.21 -32.60
N CYS A 28 -10.12 -17.29 -32.55
CA CYS A 28 -9.91 -15.86 -32.79
C CYS A 28 -10.79 -14.99 -31.89
N PHE A 29 -10.26 -13.88 -31.44
CA PHE A 29 -11.00 -12.78 -30.83
C PHE A 29 -11.22 -11.68 -31.87
N VAL A 30 -12.49 -11.27 -32.05
CA VAL A 30 -12.86 -10.26 -33.04
C VAL A 30 -13.35 -9.02 -32.31
N LEU A 31 -12.68 -7.90 -32.56
CA LEU A 31 -13.03 -6.57 -32.10
C LEU A 31 -13.84 -5.83 -33.18
N VAL A 32 -15.10 -5.59 -32.91
CA VAL A 32 -16.00 -4.86 -33.81
C VAL A 32 -16.10 -3.43 -33.37
N PHE A 33 -15.60 -2.53 -34.17
CA PHE A 33 -15.60 -1.09 -33.88
C PHE A 33 -17.01 -0.49 -33.99
N ASN A 34 -17.37 0.36 -33.02
CA ASN A 34 -18.60 1.11 -32.96
C ASN A 34 -18.37 2.54 -33.41
N ASP A 35 -18.62 2.83 -34.69
CA ASP A 35 -18.46 4.14 -35.32
C ASP A 35 -19.64 5.10 -35.10
N ASP A 36 -20.77 4.61 -34.55
CA ASP A 36 -21.96 5.42 -34.26
C ASP A 36 -21.84 6.27 -32.97
N TRP A 37 -20.79 6.04 -32.17
CA TRP A 37 -20.61 6.68 -30.88
C TRP A 37 -19.22 7.26 -30.71
N ASN A 38 -19.15 8.48 -30.17
CA ASN A 38 -17.90 9.09 -29.74
C ASN A 38 -18.06 9.71 -28.34
N ASP A 39 -16.95 9.73 -27.60
CA ASP A 39 -16.82 10.40 -26.31
C ASP A 39 -15.99 11.67 -26.52
N PHE A 40 -16.61 12.85 -26.60
CA PHE A 40 -15.92 14.13 -26.85
C PHE A 40 -14.96 14.11 -28.06
N ASN A 41 -15.36 13.47 -29.17
CA ASN A 41 -14.59 13.19 -30.39
C ASN A 41 -13.60 12.01 -30.31
N TYR A 42 -13.53 11.26 -29.19
CA TYR A 42 -12.76 10.01 -29.15
C TYR A 42 -13.61 8.84 -29.62
N TYR A 43 -13.10 8.07 -30.58
CA TYR A 43 -13.70 6.86 -31.12
C TYR A 43 -12.93 5.66 -30.61
N THR A 44 -13.37 5.10 -29.49
CA THR A 44 -12.62 4.10 -28.70
C THR A 44 -13.41 2.83 -28.39
N TRP A 45 -14.68 2.78 -28.81
CA TRP A 45 -15.63 1.75 -28.39
C TRP A 45 -15.64 0.54 -29.31
N PHE A 46 -15.49 -0.66 -28.74
CA PHE A 46 -15.49 -1.93 -29.43
C PHE A 46 -16.41 -2.94 -28.75
N SER A 47 -16.99 -3.85 -29.55
CA SER A 47 -17.66 -5.05 -29.09
C SER A 47 -16.73 -6.26 -29.28
N LEU A 48 -16.52 -7.07 -28.25
CA LEU A 48 -15.64 -8.24 -28.27
C LEU A 48 -16.40 -9.53 -28.49
N PHE A 49 -15.97 -10.30 -29.47
CA PHE A 49 -16.49 -11.63 -29.77
C PHE A 49 -15.38 -12.65 -29.74
N TYR A 50 -15.69 -13.87 -29.28
CA TYR A 50 -14.80 -15.01 -29.34
C TYR A 50 -15.34 -16.08 -30.30
N PHE A 51 -14.50 -16.53 -31.21
CA PHE A 51 -14.73 -17.58 -32.16
C PHE A 51 -13.80 -18.76 -31.88
N PRO A 52 -14.21 -19.75 -31.08
CA PRO A 52 -13.40 -20.93 -30.80
C PRO A 52 -13.22 -21.83 -32.04
N ARG A 53 -14.21 -21.83 -32.94
CA ARG A 53 -14.24 -22.62 -34.18
C ARG A 53 -15.25 -22.07 -35.17
N VAL A 54 -15.25 -22.58 -36.38
CA VAL A 54 -16.20 -22.23 -37.44
C VAL A 54 -17.65 -22.33 -36.94
N ASN A 55 -18.46 -21.31 -37.24
CA ASN A 55 -19.89 -21.22 -36.89
C ASN A 55 -20.21 -21.24 -35.37
N VAL A 56 -19.22 -21.07 -34.51
CA VAL A 56 -19.43 -20.93 -33.08
C VAL A 56 -18.86 -19.58 -32.64
N ARG A 57 -19.70 -18.74 -32.04
CA ARG A 57 -19.28 -17.43 -31.53
C ARG A 57 -19.92 -17.15 -30.18
N SER A 58 -19.21 -16.40 -29.36
CA SER A 58 -19.68 -15.87 -28.07
C SER A 58 -19.43 -14.36 -28.04
N PHE A 59 -20.46 -13.59 -27.71
CA PHE A 59 -20.31 -12.16 -27.42
C PHE A 59 -19.77 -12.03 -26.00
N LEU A 60 -18.63 -11.40 -25.82
CA LEU A 60 -17.97 -11.28 -24.52
C LEU A 60 -18.27 -9.94 -23.81
N GLY A 61 -18.84 -8.98 -24.51
CA GLY A 61 -19.19 -7.67 -23.96
C GLY A 61 -18.57 -6.52 -24.75
N GLU A 62 -18.63 -5.35 -24.16
CA GLU A 62 -18.14 -4.12 -24.77
C GLU A 62 -16.97 -3.56 -23.95
N LEU A 63 -15.98 -3.04 -24.66
CA LEU A 63 -14.79 -2.44 -24.09
C LEU A 63 -14.41 -1.17 -24.84
N LYS A 64 -13.61 -0.34 -24.21
CA LYS A 64 -12.94 0.77 -24.87
C LYS A 64 -11.45 0.48 -24.96
N ILE A 65 -10.84 0.85 -26.09
CA ILE A 65 -9.39 0.81 -26.29
C ILE A 65 -8.93 2.24 -26.56
N ILE A 66 -8.00 2.73 -25.79
CA ILE A 66 -7.41 4.07 -25.92
C ILE A 66 -5.93 3.97 -26.26
N ALA A 67 -5.38 5.04 -26.84
CA ALA A 67 -3.95 5.19 -27.10
C ALA A 67 -3.35 6.35 -26.31
N GLU A 68 -2.06 6.25 -25.92
CA GLU A 68 -1.34 7.28 -25.16
C GLU A 68 -1.22 8.59 -25.97
N ASP A 69 -0.89 8.48 -27.26
CA ASP A 69 -0.80 9.60 -28.16
C ASP A 69 -2.19 10.02 -28.64
N TRP A 70 -2.40 11.32 -28.75
CA TRP A 70 -3.68 11.96 -29.02
C TRP A 70 -4.27 11.56 -30.38
N THR A 71 -4.90 10.41 -30.46
CA THR A 71 -5.62 9.94 -31.63
C THR A 71 -7.11 9.92 -31.36
N TYR A 72 -7.86 10.63 -32.19
CA TYR A 72 -9.32 10.67 -32.07
C TYR A 72 -9.98 9.34 -32.40
N ASN A 73 -9.32 8.46 -33.17
CA ASN A 73 -9.89 7.21 -33.65
C ASN A 73 -8.90 6.03 -33.44
N THR A 74 -9.09 5.28 -32.39
CA THR A 74 -8.25 4.13 -32.06
C THR A 74 -8.34 3.00 -33.09
N TYR A 75 -9.48 2.87 -33.81
CA TYR A 75 -9.62 1.86 -34.84
C TYR A 75 -8.57 2.02 -35.96
N ASP A 76 -8.26 3.23 -36.36
CA ASP A 76 -7.29 3.48 -37.43
C ASP A 76 -5.86 3.15 -37.02
N GLU A 77 -5.55 3.23 -35.72
CA GLU A 77 -4.23 2.95 -35.15
C GLU A 77 -4.00 1.45 -34.88
N LEU A 78 -5.07 0.68 -34.62
CA LEU A 78 -4.96 -0.75 -34.38
C LEU A 78 -4.63 -1.48 -35.67
N PRO A 79 -3.79 -2.55 -35.64
CA PRO A 79 -3.55 -3.41 -36.80
C PRO A 79 -4.84 -4.16 -37.22
N GLU A 80 -4.93 -4.54 -38.49
CA GLU A 80 -6.08 -5.33 -39.00
C GLU A 80 -6.18 -6.70 -38.32
N GLN A 81 -5.01 -7.31 -38.04
CA GLN A 81 -4.85 -8.57 -37.35
C GLN A 81 -3.55 -8.55 -36.54
N TRP A 82 -3.54 -9.19 -35.38
CA TRP A 82 -2.33 -9.35 -34.58
C TRP A 82 -2.39 -10.58 -33.69
N ASP A 83 -1.23 -11.04 -33.25
CA ASP A 83 -1.06 -12.15 -32.31
C ASP A 83 -0.43 -11.63 -31.01
N GLY A 84 -0.99 -12.04 -29.86
CA GLY A 84 -0.49 -11.70 -28.54
C GLY A 84 -0.80 -10.24 -28.12
N THR A 85 0.08 -9.68 -27.33
CA THR A 85 -0.16 -8.45 -26.58
C THR A 85 -0.15 -7.20 -27.49
N LEU A 86 -1.11 -6.30 -27.29
CA LEU A 86 -1.14 -4.97 -27.91
C LEU A 86 0.12 -4.16 -27.57
N ASP A 87 0.50 -3.28 -28.49
CA ASP A 87 1.59 -2.32 -28.28
C ASP A 87 1.40 -1.48 -26.99
N ASN A 88 2.51 -1.07 -26.38
CA ASN A 88 2.51 -0.31 -25.12
C ASN A 88 1.77 1.03 -25.19
N ARG A 89 1.53 1.56 -26.39
CA ARG A 89 0.74 2.78 -26.62
C ARG A 89 -0.74 2.59 -26.34
N PHE A 90 -1.24 1.36 -26.24
CA PHE A 90 -2.65 1.09 -26.03
C PHE A 90 -2.92 0.56 -24.62
N CYS A 91 -4.10 0.85 -24.11
CA CYS A 91 -4.73 0.10 -23.02
C CYS A 91 -6.23 -0.06 -23.27
N SER A 92 -6.82 -1.04 -22.64
CA SER A 92 -8.26 -1.29 -22.74
C SER A 92 -8.93 -1.35 -21.36
N ALA A 93 -10.26 -1.22 -21.33
CA ALA A 93 -11.09 -1.56 -20.19
C ALA A 93 -12.50 -1.88 -20.63
N GLY A 94 -13.17 -2.78 -19.90
CA GLY A 94 -14.60 -3.01 -20.02
C GLY A 94 -15.40 -1.76 -19.66
N ILE A 95 -16.52 -1.52 -20.35
CA ILE A 95 -17.38 -0.36 -20.09
C ILE A 95 -18.21 -0.53 -18.82
N ASP A 96 -18.40 -1.77 -18.36
CA ASP A 96 -19.16 -2.14 -17.16
C ASP A 96 -18.68 -3.46 -16.57
N SER A 97 -19.21 -3.84 -15.39
CA SER A 97 -18.88 -5.10 -14.72
C SER A 97 -19.36 -6.33 -15.50
N ASP A 98 -20.41 -6.22 -16.31
CA ASP A 98 -20.99 -7.30 -17.13
C ASP A 98 -20.01 -7.84 -18.18
N TYR A 99 -19.11 -6.97 -18.69
CA TYR A 99 -18.02 -7.38 -19.58
C TYR A 99 -17.10 -8.41 -18.89
N TYR A 100 -16.67 -8.18 -17.66
CA TYR A 100 -15.79 -9.07 -16.91
C TYR A 100 -16.51 -10.35 -16.48
N GLU A 101 -17.80 -10.27 -16.11
CA GLU A 101 -18.63 -11.42 -15.80
C GLU A 101 -18.77 -12.34 -17.02
N LYS A 102 -19.09 -11.81 -18.20
CA LYS A 102 -19.20 -12.57 -19.45
C LYS A 102 -17.89 -13.23 -19.88
N ILE A 103 -16.78 -12.53 -19.76
CA ILE A 103 -15.45 -13.10 -20.07
C ILE A 103 -15.23 -14.33 -19.18
N ARG A 104 -15.44 -14.19 -17.87
CA ARG A 104 -15.24 -15.28 -16.92
C ARG A 104 -16.18 -16.46 -17.13
N GLU A 105 -17.45 -16.19 -17.45
CA GLU A 105 -18.46 -17.22 -17.65
C GLU A 105 -18.36 -17.95 -18.99
N ARG A 106 -17.94 -17.23 -20.05
CA ARG A 106 -18.02 -17.73 -21.43
C ARG A 106 -16.69 -18.26 -21.98
N LEU A 107 -15.57 -17.95 -21.32
CA LEU A 107 -14.28 -18.54 -21.66
C LEU A 107 -13.98 -19.71 -20.74
N GLU A 108 -13.54 -20.81 -21.33
CA GLU A 108 -13.15 -22.02 -20.60
C GLU A 108 -11.73 -21.87 -20.04
N GLY A 109 -11.60 -21.76 -18.73
CA GLY A 109 -10.33 -21.76 -18.01
C GLY A 109 -9.79 -20.36 -17.67
N THR A 110 -9.27 -20.23 -16.46
CA THR A 110 -8.70 -18.98 -15.92
C THR A 110 -7.49 -18.50 -16.72
N GLU A 111 -6.74 -19.42 -17.31
CA GLU A 111 -5.54 -19.15 -18.10
C GLU A 111 -5.88 -18.33 -19.36
N LEU A 112 -6.93 -18.74 -20.09
CA LEU A 112 -7.41 -18.04 -21.28
C LEU A 112 -7.95 -16.63 -20.96
N VAL A 113 -8.64 -16.49 -19.81
CA VAL A 113 -9.16 -15.21 -19.32
C VAL A 113 -8.01 -14.27 -19.03
N ASN A 114 -7.00 -14.72 -18.29
CA ASN A 114 -5.85 -13.91 -17.92
C ASN A 114 -5.01 -13.53 -19.16
N GLU A 115 -4.80 -14.47 -20.10
CA GLU A 115 -4.09 -14.21 -21.35
C GLU A 115 -4.83 -13.15 -22.19
N LEU A 116 -6.16 -13.24 -22.30
CA LEU A 116 -6.98 -12.26 -23.03
C LEU A 116 -6.84 -10.84 -22.45
N LEU A 117 -7.01 -10.70 -21.13
CA LEU A 117 -6.94 -9.38 -20.47
C LEU A 117 -5.51 -8.82 -20.50
N HIS A 118 -4.50 -9.68 -20.40
CA HIS A 118 -3.11 -9.30 -20.58
C HIS A 118 -2.85 -8.81 -22.01
N ASP A 119 -3.27 -9.57 -23.03
CA ASP A 119 -3.02 -9.26 -24.44
C ASP A 119 -3.78 -8.01 -24.90
N LEU A 120 -4.98 -7.76 -24.37
CA LEU A 120 -5.71 -6.51 -24.56
C LEU A 120 -5.20 -5.35 -23.68
N ARG A 121 -4.22 -5.60 -22.79
CA ARG A 121 -3.69 -4.61 -21.86
C ARG A 121 -4.77 -3.95 -21.01
N ASP A 122 -5.63 -4.78 -20.39
CA ASP A 122 -6.73 -4.30 -19.56
C ASP A 122 -6.20 -3.55 -18.32
N CYS A 123 -6.52 -2.26 -18.22
CA CYS A 123 -6.00 -1.38 -17.18
C CYS A 123 -6.84 -1.40 -15.88
N PHE A 124 -8.01 -2.02 -15.89
CA PHE A 124 -8.81 -2.20 -14.67
C PHE A 124 -8.35 -3.43 -13.90
N VAL A 125 -7.91 -4.46 -14.60
CA VAL A 125 -7.30 -5.66 -13.99
C VAL A 125 -5.83 -5.46 -13.66
N ASN A 126 -5.10 -4.68 -14.45
CA ASN A 126 -3.69 -4.38 -14.21
C ASN A 126 -3.45 -2.93 -13.80
N PRO A 127 -3.24 -2.65 -12.48
CA PRO A 127 -3.01 -1.29 -11.98
C PRO A 127 -1.77 -0.60 -12.55
N LEU A 128 -0.72 -1.34 -12.92
CA LEU A 128 0.50 -0.75 -13.50
C LEU A 128 0.26 -0.20 -14.91
N ILE A 129 -0.62 -0.84 -15.70
CA ILE A 129 -1.04 -0.28 -16.99
C ILE A 129 -1.89 0.97 -16.74
N ARG A 130 -2.84 0.91 -15.80
CA ARG A 130 -3.69 2.05 -15.42
C ARG A 130 -2.86 3.28 -15.03
N GLU A 131 -1.81 3.09 -14.24
CA GLU A 131 -0.92 4.15 -13.77
C GLU A 131 -0.38 5.02 -14.92
N VAL A 132 -0.07 4.40 -16.07
CA VAL A 132 0.44 5.10 -17.25
C VAL A 132 -0.62 6.01 -17.90
N PHE A 133 -1.88 5.54 -17.94
CA PHE A 133 -2.94 6.20 -18.71
C PHE A 133 -3.87 7.10 -17.89
N GLU A 134 -4.00 6.85 -16.57
CA GLU A 134 -5.01 7.50 -15.71
C GLU A 134 -4.88 9.04 -15.67
N GLY A 135 -3.67 9.59 -15.95
CA GLY A 135 -3.42 11.02 -16.05
C GLY A 135 -3.80 11.67 -17.38
N THR A 136 -4.10 10.88 -18.42
CA THR A 136 -4.36 11.39 -19.77
C THR A 136 -5.79 11.91 -19.95
N GLU A 137 -5.99 12.85 -20.89
CA GLU A 137 -7.34 13.37 -21.22
C GLU A 137 -8.23 12.27 -21.77
N VAL A 138 -7.71 11.44 -22.68
CA VAL A 138 -8.49 10.34 -23.29
C VAL A 138 -8.96 9.32 -22.26
N TYR A 139 -8.19 9.07 -21.19
CA TYR A 139 -8.62 8.20 -20.08
C TYR A 139 -9.83 8.80 -19.36
N ARG A 140 -9.79 10.08 -18.98
CA ARG A 140 -10.88 10.75 -18.26
C ARG A 140 -12.10 10.98 -19.11
N ASP A 141 -11.93 11.40 -20.37
CA ASP A 141 -13.02 11.86 -21.21
C ASP A 141 -13.68 10.71 -21.98
N SER A 142 -12.98 9.60 -22.19
CA SER A 142 -13.50 8.44 -22.88
C SER A 142 -13.56 7.19 -21.99
N LEU A 143 -12.43 6.72 -21.50
CA LEU A 143 -12.36 5.40 -20.81
C LEU A 143 -13.09 5.44 -19.47
N PHE A 144 -12.82 6.41 -18.62
CA PHE A 144 -13.31 6.50 -17.23
C PHE A 144 -14.32 7.65 -17.07
N ARG A 145 -15.48 7.52 -17.70
CA ARG A 145 -16.42 8.63 -17.87
C ARG A 145 -17.61 8.64 -16.92
N ASP A 146 -18.09 7.49 -16.47
CA ASP A 146 -19.37 7.34 -15.78
C ASP A 146 -19.32 6.38 -14.59
N GLN A 147 -20.44 6.30 -13.86
CA GLN A 147 -20.55 5.43 -12.70
C GLN A 147 -20.44 3.92 -13.03
N ALA A 148 -20.84 3.49 -14.23
CA ALA A 148 -20.73 2.10 -14.64
C ALA A 148 -19.25 1.72 -14.79
N THR A 149 -18.45 2.57 -15.38
CA THR A 149 -17.00 2.41 -15.53
C THR A 149 -16.31 2.49 -14.18
N GLU A 150 -16.76 3.38 -13.27
CA GLU A 150 -16.23 3.43 -11.90
C GLU A 150 -16.48 2.11 -11.14
N LYS A 151 -17.70 1.58 -11.28
CA LYS A 151 -18.04 0.27 -10.71
C LYS A 151 -17.21 -0.85 -11.35
N ALA A 152 -17.07 -0.86 -12.66
CA ALA A 152 -16.26 -1.84 -13.38
C ALA A 152 -14.79 -1.85 -12.92
N LEU A 153 -14.20 -0.69 -12.68
CA LEU A 153 -12.85 -0.59 -12.14
C LEU A 153 -12.70 -1.29 -10.78
N MET A 154 -13.72 -1.19 -9.93
CA MET A 154 -13.72 -1.85 -8.62
C MET A 154 -13.95 -3.34 -8.72
N ASP A 155 -14.91 -3.75 -9.56
CA ASP A 155 -15.40 -5.10 -9.63
C ASP A 155 -14.49 -6.02 -10.47
N ALA A 156 -13.84 -5.50 -11.53
CA ALA A 156 -13.09 -6.28 -12.49
C ALA A 156 -12.04 -7.23 -11.86
N PRO A 157 -11.14 -6.77 -10.99
CA PRO A 157 -10.14 -7.65 -10.41
C PRO A 157 -10.77 -8.79 -9.57
N VAL A 158 -11.82 -8.46 -8.84
CA VAL A 158 -12.55 -9.40 -7.98
C VAL A 158 -13.34 -10.41 -8.82
N ILE A 159 -14.06 -9.96 -9.84
CA ILE A 159 -14.80 -10.83 -10.76
C ILE A 159 -13.84 -11.81 -11.43
N ILE A 160 -12.73 -11.32 -11.99
CA ILE A 160 -11.76 -12.15 -12.72
C ILE A 160 -11.07 -13.15 -11.80
N SER A 161 -10.65 -12.75 -10.60
CA SER A 161 -10.01 -13.65 -9.64
C SER A 161 -10.99 -14.69 -9.06
N GLY A 162 -12.27 -14.37 -9.02
CA GLY A 162 -13.30 -15.18 -8.38
C GLY A 162 -13.30 -15.14 -6.86
N MET A 163 -12.59 -14.21 -6.30
CA MET A 163 -12.47 -13.96 -4.87
C MET A 163 -13.55 -12.99 -4.41
N ASN A 164 -13.79 -12.87 -3.11
CA ASN A 164 -14.48 -11.73 -2.55
C ASN A 164 -13.48 -10.58 -2.27
N TYR A 165 -13.99 -9.37 -2.01
CA TYR A 165 -13.14 -8.20 -1.76
C TYR A 165 -12.22 -8.35 -0.54
N GLU A 166 -12.69 -9.03 0.52
CA GLU A 166 -11.92 -9.23 1.75
C GLU A 166 -10.73 -10.19 1.50
N ASP A 167 -10.92 -11.19 0.66
CA ASP A 167 -9.87 -12.15 0.32
C ASP A 167 -8.90 -11.61 -0.75
N PHE A 168 -9.32 -10.64 -1.57
CA PHE A 168 -8.50 -10.11 -2.66
C PHE A 168 -7.29 -9.29 -2.17
N TYR A 169 -7.50 -8.42 -1.19
CA TYR A 169 -6.44 -7.61 -0.56
C TYR A 169 -6.09 -8.07 0.85
N GLY A 170 -6.90 -8.91 1.46
CA GLY A 170 -6.68 -9.41 2.82
C GLY A 170 -5.44 -10.29 2.92
N ILE A 171 -4.72 -10.14 4.02
CA ILE A 171 -3.56 -10.97 4.33
C ILE A 171 -3.95 -12.01 5.37
N ASN A 172 -4.00 -13.27 4.94
CA ASN A 172 -4.19 -14.44 5.79
C ASN A 172 -2.95 -15.32 5.64
N TYR A 173 -1.93 -15.04 6.44
CA TYR A 173 -0.58 -15.58 6.33
C TYR A 173 -0.25 -16.54 7.46
N ARG A 174 0.40 -17.66 7.13
CA ARG A 174 0.90 -18.65 8.09
C ARG A 174 2.38 -18.43 8.31
N PHE A 175 2.71 -17.90 9.46
CA PHE A 175 4.08 -17.69 9.88
C PHE A 175 4.59 -18.89 10.66
N MET A 176 5.76 -19.40 10.27
CA MET A 176 6.51 -20.44 10.97
C MET A 176 7.89 -19.86 11.32
N PRO A 177 8.22 -19.70 12.62
CA PRO A 177 9.52 -19.18 13.00
C PRO A 177 10.63 -20.19 12.66
N ASP A 178 11.78 -19.69 12.17
CA ASP A 178 12.91 -20.51 11.69
C ASP A 178 13.54 -21.41 12.77
N PHE A 179 13.23 -21.20 14.05
CA PHE A 179 13.83 -21.96 15.15
C PHE A 179 13.01 -23.20 15.56
N ASP A 180 11.76 -23.29 15.12
CA ASP A 180 10.91 -24.44 15.43
C ASP A 180 9.81 -24.61 14.36
N ASP A 181 9.96 -25.61 13.50
CA ASP A 181 9.03 -25.93 12.43
C ASP A 181 7.67 -26.47 12.93
N THR A 182 7.52 -26.71 14.22
CA THR A 182 6.26 -27.17 14.84
C THR A 182 5.38 -26.02 15.29
N ILE A 183 5.92 -24.79 15.35
CA ILE A 183 5.20 -23.58 15.73
C ILE A 183 4.66 -22.89 14.48
N GLU A 184 3.33 -22.79 14.39
CA GLU A 184 2.64 -22.05 13.35
C GLU A 184 1.81 -20.92 13.97
N THR A 185 1.94 -19.70 13.42
CA THR A 185 1.17 -18.53 13.84
C THR A 185 0.42 -17.96 12.64
N GLU A 186 -0.87 -17.78 12.78
CA GLU A 186 -1.68 -17.16 11.75
C GLU A 186 -1.71 -15.64 11.93
N LEU A 187 -1.39 -14.91 10.87
CA LEU A 187 -1.59 -13.47 10.74
C LEU A 187 -2.77 -13.22 9.81
N SER A 188 -3.86 -12.71 10.34
CA SER A 188 -5.05 -12.36 9.56
C SER A 188 -5.32 -10.85 9.63
N ILE A 189 -5.06 -10.15 8.54
CA ILE A 189 -5.31 -8.71 8.41
C ILE A 189 -6.31 -8.51 7.27
N PRO A 190 -7.58 -8.21 7.55
CA PRO A 190 -8.60 -7.93 6.55
C PRO A 190 -8.38 -6.53 5.97
N LEU A 191 -7.75 -6.44 4.81
CA LEU A 191 -7.60 -5.20 4.04
C LEU A 191 -8.75 -5.12 3.04
N LEU A 192 -9.63 -4.13 3.21
CA LEU A 192 -10.85 -4.00 2.39
C LEU A 192 -10.58 -3.16 1.14
N PHE A 193 -11.24 -3.52 0.03
CA PHE A 193 -11.24 -2.73 -1.19
C PHE A 193 -11.95 -1.38 -0.97
N LYS A 194 -11.36 -0.27 -1.47
CA LYS A 194 -11.81 1.11 -1.20
C LYS A 194 -12.19 1.35 0.25
N PRO A 195 -11.36 1.01 1.20
CA PRO A 195 -11.63 1.33 2.59
C PRO A 195 -11.65 2.86 2.75
N GLU A 196 -12.38 3.32 3.73
CA GLU A 196 -12.23 4.68 4.22
C GLU A 196 -10.73 4.98 4.44
N ARG A 197 -10.31 6.24 4.26
CA ARG A 197 -8.91 6.68 4.38
C ARG A 197 -8.19 6.07 5.60
N TYR A 198 -8.85 6.10 6.76
CA TYR A 198 -8.33 5.59 8.04
C TYR A 198 -8.29 4.05 8.16
N LEU A 199 -8.69 3.30 7.14
CA LEU A 199 -8.68 1.83 7.13
C LEU A 199 -7.57 1.23 6.25
N ARG A 200 -6.77 2.05 5.58
CA ARG A 200 -5.72 1.59 4.65
C ARG A 200 -4.43 1.17 5.34
N ALA A 201 -4.22 1.59 6.59
CA ALA A 201 -3.06 1.21 7.39
C ALA A 201 -3.46 0.27 8.51
N SER A 202 -2.64 -0.78 8.74
CA SER A 202 -2.76 -1.71 9.85
C SER A 202 -1.49 -1.70 10.68
N ALA A 203 -1.60 -1.80 12.00
CA ALA A 203 -0.45 -1.84 12.90
C ALA A 203 -0.36 -3.19 13.63
N ILE A 204 0.85 -3.74 13.69
CA ILE A 204 1.21 -4.88 14.54
C ILE A 204 2.08 -4.33 15.66
N ILE A 205 1.52 -4.27 16.87
CA ILE A 205 2.24 -3.78 18.05
C ILE A 205 2.59 -4.92 18.98
N GLY A 206 3.69 -4.78 19.71
CA GLY A 206 4.12 -5.73 20.72
C GLY A 206 5.48 -5.37 21.28
N GLU A 207 5.88 -6.03 22.36
CA GLU A 207 7.18 -5.84 23.00
C GLU A 207 8.34 -6.19 22.07
N ASN A 208 9.55 -5.74 22.44
CA ASN A 208 10.76 -6.17 21.73
C ASN A 208 10.99 -7.67 21.91
N GLY A 209 11.42 -8.34 20.83
CA GLY A 209 11.72 -9.77 20.85
C GLY A 209 10.52 -10.71 20.67
N VAL A 210 9.30 -10.17 20.40
CA VAL A 210 8.12 -11.01 20.07
C VAL A 210 8.11 -11.49 18.61
N LEU A 211 9.14 -11.18 17.81
CA LEU A 211 9.34 -11.62 16.42
C LEU A 211 8.58 -10.82 15.34
N LYS A 212 8.14 -9.58 15.59
CA LYS A 212 7.46 -8.73 14.59
C LYS A 212 8.24 -8.64 13.29
N THR A 213 9.49 -8.16 13.34
CA THR A 213 10.41 -8.03 12.20
C THR A 213 10.60 -9.35 11.44
N LYS A 214 10.80 -10.46 12.18
CA LYS A 214 10.96 -11.79 11.54
C LYS A 214 9.71 -12.24 10.82
N MET A 215 8.54 -12.02 11.39
CA MET A 215 7.27 -12.35 10.75
C MET A 215 7.05 -11.50 9.49
N LEU A 216 7.29 -10.18 9.54
CA LEU A 216 7.14 -9.30 8.38
C LEU A 216 8.17 -9.61 7.29
N SER A 217 9.43 -9.87 7.66
CA SER A 217 10.47 -10.29 6.71
C SER A 217 10.10 -11.60 5.99
N ALA A 218 9.58 -12.59 6.73
CA ALA A 218 9.11 -13.85 6.17
C ALA A 218 7.88 -13.63 5.26
N LEU A 219 6.90 -12.82 5.69
CA LEU A 219 5.74 -12.44 4.89
C LEU A 219 6.15 -11.83 3.54
N VAL A 220 7.07 -10.86 3.56
CA VAL A 220 7.55 -10.19 2.34
C VAL A 220 8.29 -11.16 1.42
N ARG A 221 9.14 -12.04 1.98
CA ARG A 221 9.82 -13.07 1.21
C ARG A 221 8.82 -14.00 0.52
N ASP A 222 7.82 -14.49 1.26
CA ASP A 222 6.83 -15.43 0.73
C ASP A 222 5.88 -14.77 -0.29
N LEU A 223 5.57 -13.47 -0.13
CA LEU A 223 4.84 -12.67 -1.14
C LEU A 223 5.66 -12.51 -2.42
N LYS A 224 6.93 -12.10 -2.28
CA LYS A 224 7.87 -11.90 -3.39
C LYS A 224 8.09 -13.17 -4.21
N GLU A 225 8.25 -14.32 -3.53
CA GLU A 225 8.46 -15.65 -4.13
C GLU A 225 7.16 -16.33 -4.57
N HIS A 226 6.01 -15.67 -4.43
CA HIS A 226 4.69 -16.22 -4.74
C HIS A 226 4.40 -17.57 -4.06
N ARG A 227 4.72 -17.68 -2.76
CA ARG A 227 4.52 -18.88 -1.95
C ARG A 227 3.06 -19.02 -1.53
N THR A 228 2.21 -19.44 -2.47
CA THR A 228 0.75 -19.57 -2.26
C THR A 228 0.38 -20.54 -1.15
N ASP A 229 1.23 -21.52 -0.85
CA ASP A 229 1.06 -22.48 0.24
C ASP A 229 1.07 -21.84 1.64
N LYS A 230 1.64 -20.63 1.78
CA LYS A 230 1.72 -19.88 3.03
C LYS A 230 0.51 -18.98 3.30
N PHE A 231 -0.39 -18.85 2.33
CA PHE A 231 -1.56 -17.99 2.42
C PHE A 231 -2.85 -18.80 2.29
N ARG A 232 -3.89 -18.43 3.04
CA ARG A 232 -5.23 -18.97 2.83
C ARG A 232 -5.76 -18.57 1.46
N THR A 233 -5.55 -17.30 1.11
CA THR A 233 -5.80 -16.71 -0.20
C THR A 233 -4.62 -15.80 -0.49
N PHE A 234 -4.00 -15.91 -1.68
CA PHE A 234 -2.84 -15.09 -2.01
C PHE A 234 -3.30 -13.67 -2.35
N PRO A 235 -2.84 -12.63 -1.61
CA PRO A 235 -3.28 -11.25 -1.82
C PRO A 235 -2.74 -10.69 -3.13
N GLN A 236 -3.51 -9.80 -3.76
CA GLN A 236 -3.20 -9.24 -5.07
C GLN A 236 -2.78 -7.78 -4.96
N TYR A 237 -1.49 -7.52 -4.99
CA TYR A 237 -0.91 -6.18 -5.02
C TYR A 237 -0.06 -6.00 -6.28
N SER A 238 0.06 -4.75 -6.76
CA SER A 238 0.88 -4.44 -7.93
C SER A 238 2.37 -4.51 -7.64
N CYS A 239 2.77 -4.12 -6.43
CA CYS A 239 4.16 -4.20 -5.96
C CYS A 239 4.24 -4.21 -4.44
N TYR A 240 5.42 -4.54 -3.93
CA TYR A 240 5.75 -4.55 -2.52
C TYR A 240 6.86 -3.55 -2.23
N VAL A 241 6.64 -2.69 -1.23
CA VAL A 241 7.63 -1.71 -0.77
C VAL A 241 7.92 -1.98 0.70
N THR A 242 9.16 -2.28 1.05
CA THR A 242 9.56 -2.44 2.45
C THR A 242 10.44 -1.31 2.91
N ILE A 243 10.11 -0.73 4.06
CA ILE A 243 10.92 0.30 4.72
C ILE A 243 11.28 -0.24 6.10
N TYR A 244 12.57 -0.37 6.37
CA TYR A 244 13.05 -0.97 7.60
C TYR A 244 14.31 -0.27 8.10
N SER A 245 14.50 -0.32 9.42
CA SER A 245 15.53 0.47 10.08
C SER A 245 16.92 -0.06 9.83
N THR A 246 17.18 -1.37 9.97
CA THR A 246 18.55 -1.90 9.95
C THR A 246 18.74 -3.07 8.98
N ALA A 247 19.94 -3.20 8.41
CA ALA A 247 20.30 -4.33 7.55
C ALA A 247 20.28 -5.70 8.31
N GLN A 248 20.26 -5.67 9.65
CA GLN A 248 20.14 -6.88 10.47
C GLN A 248 18.72 -7.47 10.47
N ASP A 249 17.72 -6.70 10.02
CA ASP A 249 16.32 -7.11 9.94
C ASP A 249 16.06 -8.20 8.88
N ARG A 250 17.07 -8.49 8.05
CA ARG A 250 17.09 -9.58 7.07
C ARG A 250 15.90 -9.60 6.11
N TYR A 251 15.44 -8.44 5.68
CA TYR A 251 14.49 -8.37 4.58
C TYR A 251 15.13 -8.91 3.29
N PRO A 252 14.35 -9.53 2.38
CA PRO A 252 14.89 -10.04 1.13
C PRO A 252 15.49 -8.94 0.25
N GLU A 253 16.49 -9.29 -0.53
CA GLU A 253 17.05 -8.40 -1.55
C GLU A 253 16.17 -8.37 -2.80
N LYS A 254 16.27 -7.29 -3.59
CA LYS A 254 15.60 -7.20 -4.89
C LYS A 254 16.22 -8.18 -5.88
N ASP A 255 15.39 -8.98 -6.53
CA ASP A 255 15.79 -9.86 -7.64
C ASP A 255 14.82 -9.66 -8.81
N ALA A 256 15.11 -8.69 -9.66
CA ALA A 256 14.24 -8.31 -10.78
C ALA A 256 14.02 -9.42 -11.83
N GLN A 257 14.80 -10.52 -11.77
CA GLN A 257 14.64 -11.63 -12.70
C GLN A 257 13.70 -12.73 -12.17
N HIS A 258 13.56 -12.83 -10.83
CA HIS A 258 12.82 -13.91 -10.17
C HIS A 258 11.69 -13.41 -9.28
N ASP A 259 11.60 -12.07 -9.05
CA ASP A 259 10.50 -11.49 -8.28
C ASP A 259 9.20 -11.62 -9.09
N PHE A 260 8.17 -12.22 -8.49
CA PHE A 260 6.86 -12.37 -9.12
C PHE A 260 6.17 -11.03 -9.37
N GLN A 261 6.31 -10.10 -8.41
CA GLN A 261 5.86 -8.71 -8.51
C GLN A 261 7.05 -7.78 -8.22
N PRO A 262 7.05 -6.53 -8.73
CA PRO A 262 8.06 -5.54 -8.40
C PRO A 262 8.23 -5.39 -6.89
N TYR A 263 9.48 -5.45 -6.42
CA TYR A 263 9.84 -5.35 -5.02
C TYR A 263 10.90 -4.26 -4.78
N TYR A 264 10.67 -3.42 -3.78
CA TYR A 264 11.49 -2.26 -3.45
C TYR A 264 11.91 -2.27 -1.98
N PRO A 265 13.08 -2.87 -1.64
CA PRO A 265 13.63 -2.84 -0.28
C PRO A 265 14.33 -1.52 0.02
N CYS A 266 13.90 -0.83 1.06
CA CYS A 266 14.41 0.48 1.49
C CYS A 266 14.94 0.40 2.92
N CYS A 267 16.24 0.12 3.07
CA CYS A 267 16.94 0.15 4.36
C CYS A 267 17.32 1.58 4.72
N LEU A 268 16.98 2.02 5.93
CA LEU A 268 17.26 3.38 6.42
C LEU A 268 18.64 3.51 7.06
N GLU A 269 19.13 2.47 7.75
CA GLU A 269 20.43 2.46 8.40
C GLU A 269 21.53 1.98 7.43
N GLN A 270 22.22 2.94 6.86
CA GLN A 270 23.36 2.74 5.95
C GLN A 270 24.46 3.75 6.29
N THR A 271 25.63 3.60 5.67
CA THR A 271 26.61 4.69 5.76
C THR A 271 26.03 5.97 5.18
N ALA A 272 26.42 7.13 5.71
CA ALA A 272 25.91 8.42 5.26
C ALA A 272 26.04 8.60 3.73
N ASN A 273 27.16 8.14 3.14
CA ASN A 273 27.40 8.23 1.71
C ASN A 273 26.46 7.32 0.90
N GLU A 274 26.24 6.08 1.34
CA GLU A 274 25.35 5.14 0.66
C GLU A 274 23.90 5.62 0.71
N LEU A 275 23.43 6.10 1.86
CA LEU A 275 22.10 6.66 2.00
C LEU A 275 21.93 7.91 1.12
N GLN A 276 22.93 8.81 1.11
CA GLN A 276 22.91 10.01 0.27
C GLN A 276 22.76 9.66 -1.20
N GLU A 277 23.52 8.71 -1.72
CA GLU A 277 23.46 8.30 -3.13
C GLU A 277 22.12 7.62 -3.47
N LYS A 278 21.60 6.77 -2.58
CA LYS A 278 20.28 6.13 -2.78
C LYS A 278 19.15 7.14 -2.81
N LEU A 279 19.15 8.09 -1.88
CA LEU A 279 18.14 9.14 -1.84
C LEU A 279 18.24 10.06 -3.08
N ARG A 280 19.45 10.40 -3.51
CA ARG A 280 19.66 11.15 -4.74
C ARG A 280 19.07 10.43 -5.94
N ALA A 281 19.35 9.13 -6.10
CA ALA A 281 18.79 8.33 -7.18
C ALA A 281 17.26 8.26 -7.13
N ALA A 282 16.70 8.09 -5.93
CA ALA A 282 15.26 8.07 -5.72
C ALA A 282 14.59 9.41 -6.08
N ILE A 283 15.22 10.55 -5.75
CA ILE A 283 14.68 11.90 -6.12
C ILE A 283 14.70 12.09 -7.64
N VAL A 284 15.77 11.66 -8.33
CA VAL A 284 15.84 11.69 -9.79
C VAL A 284 14.75 10.80 -10.41
N GLU A 285 14.46 9.65 -9.81
CA GLU A 285 13.35 8.79 -10.24
C GLU A 285 11.99 9.48 -10.05
N ILE A 286 11.75 10.14 -8.89
CA ILE A 286 10.54 10.94 -8.63
C ILE A 286 10.36 12.03 -9.69
N GLU A 287 11.43 12.74 -10.05
CA GLU A 287 11.40 13.79 -11.09
C GLU A 287 10.99 13.24 -12.45
N GLY A 288 11.52 12.07 -12.82
CA GLY A 288 11.29 11.43 -14.12
C GLY A 288 9.96 10.68 -14.25
N ARG A 289 9.21 10.52 -13.14
CA ARG A 289 7.95 9.77 -13.17
C ARG A 289 6.85 10.51 -13.90
N LYS A 290 6.10 9.79 -14.72
CA LYS A 290 4.84 10.30 -15.28
C LYS A 290 3.83 10.56 -14.15
N PRO A 291 2.91 11.52 -14.33
CA PRO A 291 1.83 11.75 -13.37
C PRO A 291 1.00 10.48 -13.13
N ILE A 292 0.73 10.18 -11.86
CA ILE A 292 -0.15 9.07 -11.45
C ILE A 292 -1.47 9.69 -10.97
N ARG A 293 -2.61 9.30 -11.55
CA ARG A 293 -3.93 9.91 -11.28
C ARG A 293 -3.94 11.44 -11.45
N GLY A 294 -3.19 11.96 -12.40
CA GLY A 294 -3.03 13.40 -12.60
C GLY A 294 -2.16 14.10 -11.54
N VAL A 295 -1.49 13.33 -10.67
CA VAL A 295 -0.58 13.83 -9.65
C VAL A 295 0.84 13.81 -10.17
N GLU A 296 1.44 14.98 -10.37
CA GLU A 296 2.87 15.10 -10.63
C GLU A 296 3.65 14.73 -9.37
N MET A 297 4.41 13.64 -9.43
CA MET A 297 5.12 13.10 -8.27
C MET A 297 6.14 14.09 -7.70
N SER A 298 6.83 14.86 -8.52
CA SER A 298 7.77 15.89 -8.07
C SER A 298 7.09 17.00 -7.26
N LYS A 299 5.93 17.48 -7.70
CA LYS A 299 5.15 18.51 -6.98
C LYS A 299 4.57 17.95 -5.68
N PHE A 300 4.03 16.74 -5.74
CA PHE A 300 3.51 16.06 -4.55
C PHE A 300 4.61 15.84 -3.52
N TYR A 301 5.75 15.31 -3.93
CA TYR A 301 6.91 15.08 -3.05
C TYR A 301 7.43 16.39 -2.46
N GLN A 302 7.55 17.47 -3.26
CA GLN A 302 7.98 18.78 -2.76
C GLN A 302 7.02 19.29 -1.66
N THR A 303 5.70 19.19 -1.87
CA THR A 303 4.71 19.58 -0.87
C THR A 303 4.91 18.83 0.45
N LEU A 304 5.11 17.52 0.39
CA LEU A 304 5.35 16.72 1.59
C LEU A 304 6.67 17.06 2.29
N VAL A 305 7.73 17.34 1.53
CA VAL A 305 9.03 17.77 2.06
C VAL A 305 8.91 19.12 2.75
N ASP A 306 8.20 20.08 2.16
CA ASP A 306 8.00 21.42 2.75
C ASP A 306 7.21 21.34 4.06
N GLU A 307 6.19 20.50 4.12
CA GLU A 307 5.33 20.30 5.29
C GLU A 307 6.04 19.58 6.45
N HIS A 308 6.83 18.55 6.16
CA HIS A 308 7.34 17.62 7.18
C HIS A 308 8.83 17.72 7.46
N VAL A 309 9.62 18.22 6.52
CA VAL A 309 11.08 18.41 6.67
C VAL A 309 11.42 19.88 6.89
N GLY A 310 10.63 20.77 6.31
CA GLY A 310 10.70 22.21 6.50
C GLY A 310 11.84 22.89 5.73
N GLN A 311 12.15 24.14 6.11
CA GLN A 311 13.05 25.05 5.39
C GLN A 311 14.46 24.54 5.10
N ILE A 312 14.90 23.47 5.77
CA ILE A 312 16.22 22.89 5.51
C ILE A 312 16.31 22.30 4.08
N ALA A 313 15.17 21.94 3.50
CA ALA A 313 15.06 21.38 2.16
C ALA A 313 14.65 22.41 1.09
N ASP A 314 14.65 23.70 1.45
CA ASP A 314 14.37 24.77 0.49
C ASP A 314 15.31 24.72 -0.71
N GLY A 315 14.74 24.81 -1.91
CA GLY A 315 15.49 24.79 -3.17
C GLY A 315 15.91 23.39 -3.64
N LEU A 316 15.32 22.32 -3.07
CA LEU A 316 15.53 20.95 -3.55
C LEU A 316 15.14 20.79 -5.01
N PHE A 317 14.12 21.51 -5.45
CA PHE A 317 13.71 21.63 -6.85
C PHE A 317 13.73 23.08 -7.31
N ASN A 318 14.09 23.29 -8.56
CA ASN A 318 13.96 24.57 -9.27
C ASN A 318 12.74 24.53 -10.17
N GLU A 319 11.98 25.60 -10.19
CA GLU A 319 10.89 25.80 -11.16
C GLU A 319 11.49 26.19 -12.51
N VAL A 320 11.17 25.41 -13.54
CA VAL A 320 11.55 25.67 -14.92
C VAL A 320 10.29 25.84 -15.75
N ASP A 321 10.15 26.98 -16.40
CA ASP A 321 9.06 27.28 -17.31
C ASP A 321 9.43 26.79 -18.72
N GLU A 322 8.82 25.71 -19.19
CA GLU A 322 9.16 25.10 -20.48
C GLU A 322 8.50 25.80 -21.68
N ASN A 323 7.43 26.58 -21.53
CA ASN A 323 6.80 27.31 -22.66
C ASN A 323 5.81 28.42 -22.22
N GLY A 324 5.92 28.98 -21.02
CA GLY A 324 5.03 30.04 -20.52
C GLY A 324 3.66 29.53 -20.03
N GLN A 325 3.45 28.22 -19.92
CA GLN A 325 2.21 27.60 -19.44
C GLN A 325 2.40 26.42 -18.47
N ASP A 326 3.55 25.71 -18.51
CA ASP A 326 3.80 24.54 -17.65
C ASP A 326 5.07 24.71 -16.82
N ILE A 327 4.90 24.85 -15.51
CA ILE A 327 6.00 24.89 -14.54
C ILE A 327 6.36 23.44 -14.17
N ARG A 328 7.57 23.03 -14.56
CA ARG A 328 8.16 21.75 -14.18
C ARG A 328 9.14 21.95 -13.04
N LEU A 329 9.12 21.03 -12.07
CA LEU A 329 10.11 20.96 -10.99
C LEU A 329 11.31 20.12 -11.43
N VAL A 330 12.50 20.73 -11.43
CA VAL A 330 13.77 20.08 -11.79
C VAL A 330 14.65 19.95 -10.55
N PHE A 331 15.12 18.76 -10.25
CA PHE A 331 15.97 18.47 -9.10
C PHE A 331 17.25 19.28 -9.09
N CYS A 332 17.55 19.93 -7.97
CA CYS A 332 18.74 20.73 -7.77
C CYS A 332 19.81 19.97 -6.96
N GLU A 333 20.67 19.22 -7.63
CA GLU A 333 21.73 18.43 -6.99
C GLU A 333 22.67 19.26 -6.11
N ALA A 334 22.97 20.51 -6.51
CA ALA A 334 23.80 21.40 -5.73
C ALA A 334 23.16 21.81 -4.39
N ALA A 335 21.85 22.05 -4.36
CA ALA A 335 21.10 22.31 -3.14
C ALA A 335 21.04 21.05 -2.27
N TYR A 336 20.75 19.89 -2.86
CA TYR A 336 20.73 18.60 -2.17
C TYR A 336 22.06 18.32 -1.46
N ASN A 337 23.20 18.43 -2.13
CA ASN A 337 24.51 18.19 -1.55
C ASN A 337 24.86 19.18 -0.43
N LYS A 338 24.33 20.40 -0.49
CA LYS A 338 24.54 21.43 0.55
C LYS A 338 23.66 21.21 1.78
N MET A 339 22.44 20.70 1.61
CA MET A 339 21.50 20.48 2.70
C MET A 339 21.74 19.16 3.43
N PHE A 340 22.10 18.07 2.71
CA PHE A 340 22.19 16.72 3.26
C PHE A 340 23.03 16.64 4.56
N PRO A 341 24.24 17.21 4.66
CA PRO A 341 25.04 17.18 5.89
C PRO A 341 24.47 18.03 7.04
N LYS A 342 23.41 18.81 6.81
CA LYS A 342 22.81 19.68 7.82
C LYS A 342 21.60 19.06 8.50
N PHE A 343 21.07 17.95 7.99
CA PHE A 343 19.97 17.26 8.62
C PHE A 343 20.32 16.78 10.03
N SER A 344 19.40 16.99 10.97
CA SER A 344 19.41 16.18 12.20
C SER A 344 19.05 14.74 11.88
N SER A 345 19.37 13.79 12.77
CA SER A 345 19.03 12.38 12.56
C SER A 345 17.54 12.15 12.30
N GLY A 346 16.64 12.80 13.05
CA GLY A 346 15.21 12.71 12.84
C GLY A 346 14.73 13.31 11.52
N GLN A 347 15.29 14.46 11.11
CA GLN A 347 14.96 15.07 9.82
C GLN A 347 15.44 14.20 8.65
N LEU A 348 16.63 13.63 8.75
CA LEU A 348 17.14 12.71 7.73
C LEU A 348 16.27 11.46 7.63
N HIS A 349 15.83 10.95 8.76
CA HIS A 349 15.01 9.74 8.81
C HIS A 349 13.64 9.96 8.12
N ILE A 350 12.91 11.04 8.48
CA ILE A 350 11.64 11.36 7.83
C ILE A 350 11.83 11.69 6.35
N PHE A 351 12.89 12.44 5.99
CA PHE A 351 13.21 12.72 4.60
C PHE A 351 13.48 11.45 3.79
N ALA A 352 14.22 10.49 4.37
CA ALA A 352 14.47 9.21 3.72
C ALA A 352 13.20 8.38 3.52
N ILE A 353 12.36 8.27 4.56
CA ILE A 353 11.08 7.56 4.47
C ILE A 353 10.21 8.17 3.37
N LEU A 354 10.05 9.51 3.37
CA LEU A 354 9.27 10.23 2.35
C LEU A 354 9.78 9.97 0.94
N THR A 355 11.09 10.10 0.77
CA THR A 355 11.74 9.88 -0.53
C THR A 355 11.49 8.46 -1.03
N PHE A 356 11.68 7.44 -0.19
CA PHE A 356 11.47 6.05 -0.59
C PHE A 356 9.99 5.72 -0.85
N ILE A 357 9.07 6.28 -0.05
CA ILE A 357 7.63 6.13 -0.30
C ILE A 357 7.29 6.74 -1.67
N CYS A 358 7.65 8.00 -1.93
CA CYS A 358 7.29 8.68 -3.16
C CYS A 358 7.98 8.10 -4.41
N ALA A 359 9.23 7.62 -4.28
CA ALA A 359 9.93 6.98 -5.39
C ALA A 359 9.32 5.64 -5.79
N ASN A 360 8.74 4.89 -4.83
CA ASN A 360 8.27 3.53 -5.05
C ASN A 360 6.74 3.37 -4.90
N ALA A 361 6.00 4.46 -4.68
CA ALA A 361 4.53 4.41 -4.64
C ALA A 361 3.96 4.13 -6.03
N HIS A 362 3.22 3.02 -6.16
CA HIS A 362 2.44 2.64 -7.32
C HIS A 362 0.99 2.41 -6.91
N LEU A 363 0.08 2.39 -7.89
CA LEU A 363 -1.32 2.05 -7.60
C LEU A 363 -1.42 0.62 -7.05
N SER A 364 -2.22 0.44 -6.01
CA SER A 364 -2.47 -0.86 -5.35
C SER A 364 -1.20 -1.52 -4.79
N SER A 365 -0.27 -0.73 -4.24
CA SER A 365 0.94 -1.21 -3.57
C SER A 365 0.65 -1.70 -2.15
N LEU A 366 1.47 -2.63 -1.67
CA LEU A 366 1.57 -2.95 -0.24
C LEU A 366 2.87 -2.40 0.33
N PHE A 367 2.74 -1.49 1.29
CA PHE A 367 3.87 -1.00 2.10
C PHE A 367 4.00 -1.85 3.37
N VAL A 368 5.19 -2.34 3.63
CA VAL A 368 5.54 -3.01 4.89
C VAL A 368 6.61 -2.16 5.58
N ILE A 369 6.25 -1.56 6.70
CA ILE A 369 7.08 -0.57 7.39
C ILE A 369 7.42 -1.11 8.77
N ASP A 370 8.71 -1.27 9.03
CA ASP A 370 9.19 -1.85 10.28
C ASP A 370 9.89 -0.79 11.14
N GLU A 371 9.30 -0.55 12.32
CA GLU A 371 9.75 0.39 13.34
C GLU A 371 10.05 1.81 12.81
N PRO A 372 9.10 2.48 12.14
CA PRO A 372 9.33 3.82 11.57
C PRO A 372 9.64 4.88 12.64
N GLU A 373 9.27 4.63 13.90
CA GLU A 373 9.50 5.50 15.04
C GLU A 373 10.97 5.60 15.47
N VAL A 374 11.82 4.70 15.05
CA VAL A 374 13.25 4.73 15.39
C VAL A 374 13.86 6.05 14.93
N HIS A 375 14.50 6.78 15.87
CA HIS A 375 15.08 8.11 15.68
C HIS A 375 14.08 9.27 15.46
N LEU A 376 12.76 9.03 15.45
CA LEU A 376 11.77 10.09 15.31
C LEU A 376 11.37 10.69 16.66
N HIS A 377 11.15 12.01 16.66
CA HIS A 377 10.52 12.69 17.79
C HIS A 377 9.02 12.32 17.85
N PRO A 378 8.41 12.21 19.04
CA PRO A 378 6.99 11.87 19.19
C PRO A 378 6.02 12.64 18.30
N HIS A 379 6.24 13.94 18.10
CA HIS A 379 5.42 14.75 17.19
C HIS A 379 5.55 14.28 15.74
N THR A 380 6.77 14.02 15.29
CA THR A 380 7.06 13.57 13.91
C THR A 380 6.50 12.17 13.62
N ILE A 381 6.33 11.33 14.63
CA ILE A 381 5.68 10.00 14.46
C ILE A 381 4.22 10.16 14.06
N MET A 382 3.48 11.07 14.71
CA MET A 382 2.08 11.33 14.38
C MET A 382 1.95 11.93 12.97
N ASP A 383 2.81 12.89 12.64
CA ASP A 383 2.86 13.49 11.29
C ASP A 383 3.15 12.43 10.23
N PHE A 384 4.07 11.51 10.50
CA PHE A 384 4.39 10.39 9.60
C PHE A 384 3.17 9.50 9.31
N VAL A 385 2.39 9.12 10.32
CA VAL A 385 1.20 8.26 10.09
C VAL A 385 0.15 9.00 9.26
N THR A 386 -0.07 10.29 9.52
CA THR A 386 -0.99 11.13 8.74
C THR A 386 -0.57 11.17 7.27
N LEU A 387 0.69 11.49 7.02
CA LEU A 387 1.28 11.52 5.70
C LEU A 387 1.18 10.16 4.98
N LEU A 388 1.50 9.07 5.68
CA LEU A 388 1.38 7.73 5.11
C LEU A 388 -0.06 7.48 4.65
N CYS A 389 -1.06 7.82 5.48
CA CYS A 389 -2.46 7.67 5.12
C CYS A 389 -2.85 8.51 3.88
N ASP A 390 -2.30 9.71 3.72
CA ASP A 390 -2.52 10.55 2.52
C ASP A 390 -1.97 9.90 1.25
N VAL A 391 -0.75 9.32 1.34
CA VAL A 391 -0.15 8.57 0.23
C VAL A 391 -0.97 7.32 -0.11
N LEU A 392 -1.36 6.54 0.91
CA LEU A 392 -2.13 5.31 0.71
C LEU A 392 -3.48 5.58 0.04
N GLU A 393 -4.18 6.65 0.43
CA GLU A 393 -5.42 7.08 -0.21
C GLU A 393 -5.19 7.47 -1.66
N LYS A 394 -4.17 8.28 -1.92
CA LYS A 394 -3.86 8.83 -3.23
C LYS A 394 -3.51 7.76 -4.26
N PHE A 395 -2.86 6.69 -3.84
CA PHE A 395 -2.41 5.59 -4.71
C PHE A 395 -3.20 4.29 -4.53
N ASP A 396 -4.39 4.32 -3.92
CA ASP A 396 -5.18 3.12 -3.60
C ASP A 396 -4.37 2.00 -2.95
N SER A 397 -3.40 2.37 -2.13
CA SER A 397 -2.42 1.47 -1.54
C SER A 397 -2.74 1.15 -0.09
N TYR A 398 -2.02 0.17 0.47
CA TYR A 398 -2.20 -0.32 1.83
C TYR A 398 -0.87 -0.38 2.57
N ALA A 399 -0.90 -0.34 3.90
CA ALA A 399 0.29 -0.49 4.71
C ALA A 399 0.10 -1.43 5.89
N ILE A 400 1.17 -2.17 6.21
CA ILE A 400 1.33 -2.89 7.48
C ILE A 400 2.52 -2.27 8.19
N ILE A 401 2.31 -1.80 9.41
CA ILE A 401 3.31 -1.15 10.24
C ILE A 401 3.61 -2.04 11.44
N ALA A 402 4.84 -2.56 11.56
CA ALA A 402 5.28 -3.12 12.83
C ALA A 402 5.83 -1.97 13.69
N THR A 403 5.40 -1.91 14.93
CA THR A 403 5.76 -0.82 15.83
C THR A 403 5.82 -1.27 17.29
N HIS A 404 6.56 -0.55 18.10
CA HIS A 404 6.46 -0.60 19.56
C HIS A 404 5.93 0.73 20.14
N SER A 405 5.52 1.67 19.29
CA SER A 405 5.06 2.99 19.67
C SER A 405 3.54 3.09 19.82
N PRO A 406 3.01 3.39 21.01
CA PRO A 406 1.59 3.71 21.17
C PRO A 406 1.14 4.94 20.39
N LEU A 407 2.07 5.82 19.99
CA LEU A 407 1.79 6.98 19.16
C LEU A 407 1.33 6.57 17.75
N VAL A 408 1.94 5.54 17.16
CA VAL A 408 1.49 4.98 15.88
C VAL A 408 0.11 4.35 16.03
N VAL A 409 -0.09 3.56 17.10
CA VAL A 409 -1.36 2.87 17.35
C VAL A 409 -2.52 3.83 17.58
N ARG A 410 -2.26 4.97 18.21
CA ARG A 410 -3.26 6.02 18.46
C ARG A 410 -3.87 6.60 17.18
N GLU A 411 -3.11 6.60 16.09
CA GLU A 411 -3.55 7.13 14.79
C GLU A 411 -4.22 6.06 13.91
N ILE A 412 -4.33 4.80 14.39
CA ILE A 412 -4.91 3.68 13.65
C ILE A 412 -6.16 3.16 14.37
N VAL A 413 -7.22 2.93 13.61
CA VAL A 413 -8.49 2.44 14.17
C VAL A 413 -8.35 1.04 14.76
N ARG A 414 -9.05 0.75 15.84
CA ARG A 414 -8.99 -0.50 16.60
C ARG A 414 -9.01 -1.76 15.73
N ARG A 415 -9.89 -1.82 14.73
CA ARG A 415 -10.05 -3.01 13.88
C ARG A 415 -8.80 -3.34 13.05
N ASN A 416 -7.90 -2.38 12.88
CA ASN A 416 -6.66 -2.51 12.12
C ASN A 416 -5.42 -2.57 13.04
N VAL A 417 -5.62 -2.75 14.35
CA VAL A 417 -4.52 -2.89 15.32
C VAL A 417 -4.49 -4.31 15.86
N TYR A 418 -3.31 -4.91 15.81
CA TYR A 418 -3.04 -6.29 16.22
C TYR A 418 -1.94 -6.30 17.27
N LEU A 419 -2.15 -7.02 18.36
CA LEU A 419 -1.15 -7.22 19.40
C LEU A 419 -0.41 -8.53 19.16
N MET A 420 0.90 -8.45 18.96
CA MET A 420 1.76 -9.62 18.92
C MET A 420 2.42 -9.83 20.27
N HIS A 421 2.22 -11.00 20.84
CA HIS A 421 2.77 -11.39 22.14
C HIS A 421 3.22 -12.86 22.13
N LYS A 422 3.89 -13.30 23.16
CA LYS A 422 4.29 -14.70 23.32
C LYS A 422 3.43 -15.39 24.37
N VAL A 423 2.90 -16.55 24.01
CA VAL A 423 2.23 -17.46 24.93
C VAL A 423 3.24 -18.48 25.42
N ASP A 424 3.23 -18.76 26.72
CA ASP A 424 4.20 -19.65 27.40
C ASP A 424 5.68 -19.28 27.20
N GLY A 425 5.93 -18.00 26.81
CA GLY A 425 7.26 -17.43 26.61
C GLY A 425 7.92 -17.75 25.27
N GLU A 426 7.34 -18.61 24.44
CA GLU A 426 7.95 -19.10 23.19
C GLU A 426 7.07 -18.89 21.95
N ILE A 427 5.78 -19.18 22.02
CA ILE A 427 4.89 -19.19 20.85
C ILE A 427 4.40 -17.78 20.54
N PRO A 428 4.75 -17.18 19.37
CA PRO A 428 4.20 -15.90 18.96
C PRO A 428 2.73 -16.05 18.57
N VAL A 429 1.89 -15.15 19.06
CA VAL A 429 0.46 -15.06 18.73
C VAL A 429 0.13 -13.65 18.33
N VAL A 430 -0.72 -13.48 17.32
CA VAL A 430 -1.18 -12.19 16.81
C VAL A 430 -2.69 -12.11 16.96
N ASP A 431 -3.15 -11.25 17.87
CA ASP A 431 -4.57 -11.07 18.15
C ASP A 431 -5.03 -9.65 17.86
N PRO A 432 -6.26 -9.44 17.36
CA PRO A 432 -6.84 -8.10 17.28
C PRO A 432 -7.01 -7.52 18.68
N VAL A 433 -6.70 -6.23 18.85
CA VAL A 433 -6.85 -5.58 20.15
C VAL A 433 -8.32 -5.44 20.57
N ALA A 434 -8.59 -5.65 21.85
CA ALA A 434 -9.96 -5.62 22.42
C ALA A 434 -10.39 -4.23 22.93
N PHE A 435 -9.57 -3.19 22.75
CA PHE A 435 -9.77 -1.84 23.28
C PHE A 435 -9.69 -0.79 22.17
N ASP A 436 -10.31 0.36 22.38
CA ASP A 436 -10.25 1.47 21.43
C ASP A 436 -8.84 2.07 21.37
N THR A 437 -8.40 2.44 20.17
CA THR A 437 -7.04 2.93 19.88
C THR A 437 -7.05 4.34 19.31
N PHE A 438 -7.95 4.60 18.35
CA PHE A 438 -7.97 5.85 17.60
C PHE A 438 -8.28 7.05 18.50
N GLY A 439 -7.32 7.97 18.63
CA GLY A 439 -7.44 9.15 19.48
C GLY A 439 -7.39 8.88 20.99
N GLU A 440 -7.11 7.64 21.43
CA GLU A 440 -7.05 7.27 22.86
C GLU A 440 -5.87 7.96 23.57
N ASP A 441 -5.96 8.09 24.88
CA ASP A 441 -4.87 8.59 25.72
C ASP A 441 -3.65 7.67 25.68
N ILE A 442 -2.46 8.27 25.53
CA ILE A 442 -1.22 7.51 25.38
C ILE A 442 -0.91 6.65 26.61
N SER A 443 -1.20 7.18 27.83
CA SER A 443 -0.96 6.43 29.07
C SER A 443 -1.87 5.21 29.15
N ASN A 444 -3.13 5.33 28.72
CA ASN A 444 -4.07 4.22 28.65
C ASN A 444 -3.62 3.17 27.63
N LEU A 445 -3.13 3.59 26.46
CA LEU A 445 -2.57 2.66 25.46
C LEU A 445 -1.34 1.92 25.98
N TYR A 446 -0.43 2.63 26.66
CA TYR A 446 0.73 2.00 27.30
C TYR A 446 0.34 0.90 28.27
N HIS A 447 -0.63 1.17 29.15
CA HIS A 447 -1.10 0.17 30.11
C HIS A 447 -1.77 -1.04 29.43
N LYS A 448 -2.58 -0.79 28.40
CA LYS A 448 -3.32 -1.84 27.70
C LYS A 448 -2.43 -2.71 26.81
N ILE A 449 -1.41 -2.14 26.17
CA ILE A 449 -0.56 -2.83 25.20
C ILE A 449 0.59 -3.58 25.87
N PHE A 450 1.31 -2.90 26.75
CA PHE A 450 2.54 -3.44 27.32
C PHE A 450 2.35 -4.09 28.68
N SER A 451 1.09 -4.16 29.19
CA SER A 451 0.81 -4.66 30.55
C SER A 451 1.82 -4.06 31.54
N TYR A 452 2.11 -2.75 31.36
CA TYR A 452 3.19 -2.08 32.08
C TYR A 452 3.02 -2.29 33.58
N ASP A 453 3.78 -3.22 34.11
CA ASP A 453 3.78 -3.52 35.51
C ASP A 453 4.56 -2.41 36.22
N GLU A 454 3.82 -1.31 36.55
CA GLU A 454 4.39 -0.24 37.37
C GLU A 454 5.02 -0.76 38.66
N ARG A 455 4.69 -2.01 39.08
CA ARG A 455 5.23 -2.61 40.29
C ARG A 455 6.76 -2.67 40.34
N ASN A 456 7.42 -2.66 39.18
CA ASN A 456 8.87 -2.67 39.04
C ASN A 456 9.53 -1.31 38.86
N SER A 457 8.76 -0.19 38.89
CA SER A 457 9.36 1.14 38.73
C SER A 457 10.27 1.49 39.89
N TYR A 458 11.33 2.29 39.61
CA TYR A 458 12.25 2.75 40.64
C TYR A 458 11.55 3.53 41.75
N PHE A 459 10.54 4.33 41.38
CA PHE A 459 9.69 5.02 42.34
C PHE A 459 8.99 4.05 43.30
N ARG A 460 8.36 3.01 42.81
CA ARG A 460 7.69 1.99 43.62
C ARG A 460 8.69 1.19 44.50
N LYS A 461 9.92 0.96 43.99
CA LYS A 461 10.97 0.33 44.80
C LYS A 461 11.35 1.19 46.02
N ILE A 462 11.48 2.52 45.83
CA ILE A 462 11.73 3.45 46.93
C ILE A 462 10.56 3.45 47.90
N VAL A 463 9.33 3.59 47.41
CA VAL A 463 8.14 3.57 48.28
C VAL A 463 8.05 2.25 49.04
N LYS A 464 8.33 1.12 48.40
CA LYS A 464 8.32 -0.18 49.03
C LYS A 464 9.36 -0.28 50.16
N SER A 465 10.59 0.23 49.97
CA SER A 465 11.59 0.23 51.03
C SER A 465 11.15 1.02 52.25
N TYR A 466 10.52 2.16 52.09
CA TYR A 466 9.95 2.94 53.19
C TYR A 466 8.78 2.23 53.89
N LEU A 467 7.93 1.52 53.13
CA LEU A 467 6.84 0.73 53.69
C LEU A 467 7.39 -0.51 54.49
N GLU A 468 8.50 -1.06 54.08
CA GLU A 468 9.21 -2.12 54.80
C GLU A 468 9.83 -1.63 56.12
N GLU A 469 10.12 -0.33 56.21
CA GLU A 469 10.53 0.38 57.43
C GLU A 469 9.32 0.87 58.29
N ASP A 470 8.11 0.37 57.96
CA ASP A 470 6.84 0.67 58.64
C ASP A 470 6.43 2.15 58.59
N MET A 471 6.92 2.93 57.61
CA MET A 471 6.51 4.29 57.40
C MET A 471 5.09 4.36 56.81
N THR A 472 4.31 5.34 57.27
CA THR A 472 2.97 5.62 56.75
C THR A 472 3.05 6.41 55.41
N CYS A 473 1.97 6.34 54.62
CA CYS A 473 1.83 7.15 53.40
C CYS A 473 2.19 8.62 53.59
N GLN A 474 1.73 9.20 54.71
CA GLN A 474 1.97 10.59 55.03
C GLN A 474 3.44 10.89 55.30
N GLU A 475 4.12 10.06 56.07
CA GLU A 475 5.56 10.18 56.38
C GLU A 475 6.41 10.03 55.11
N ILE A 476 6.06 9.08 54.23
CA ILE A 476 6.72 8.90 52.94
C ILE A 476 6.55 10.14 52.07
N ILE A 477 5.33 10.67 51.95
CA ILE A 477 5.05 11.90 51.17
C ILE A 477 5.86 13.05 51.73
N GLU A 478 5.88 13.27 53.06
CA GLU A 478 6.64 14.34 53.70
C GLU A 478 8.14 14.19 53.49
N THR A 479 8.67 12.96 53.56
CA THR A 479 10.08 12.67 53.34
C THR A 479 10.51 12.95 51.94
N LEU A 480 9.75 12.47 50.95
CA LEU A 480 10.04 12.70 49.52
C LEU A 480 9.81 14.17 49.12
N SER A 481 8.82 14.85 49.72
CA SER A 481 8.52 16.25 49.47
C SER A 481 9.59 17.23 49.92
N LYS A 482 10.52 16.81 50.80
CA LYS A 482 11.70 17.61 51.18
C LYS A 482 12.67 17.82 50.01
N HIS A 483 12.67 16.90 49.05
CA HIS A 483 13.64 16.88 47.95
C HIS A 483 13.02 17.06 46.58
N MET A 484 11.70 16.88 46.42
CA MET A 484 11.01 16.96 45.14
C MET A 484 9.51 17.30 45.28
N ALA A 485 8.93 17.95 44.29
CA ALA A 485 7.47 18.14 44.26
C ALA A 485 6.78 16.83 43.79
N LEU A 486 5.94 16.26 44.64
CA LEU A 486 5.14 15.10 44.30
C LEU A 486 3.82 15.54 43.68
N ASN A 487 3.53 15.08 42.46
CA ASN A 487 2.24 15.28 41.80
C ASN A 487 1.14 14.40 42.44
N LEU A 488 -0.11 14.62 42.06
CA LEU A 488 -1.26 13.92 42.62
C LEU A 488 -1.15 12.40 42.39
N ASN A 489 -0.74 11.95 41.18
CA ASN A 489 -0.64 10.55 40.85
C ASN A 489 0.41 9.83 41.71
N ALA A 490 1.58 10.43 41.93
CA ALA A 490 2.59 9.88 42.84
C ALA A 490 2.06 9.69 44.26
N LYS A 491 1.28 10.69 44.80
CA LYS A 491 0.68 10.59 46.10
C LYS A 491 -0.38 9.49 46.20
N LEU A 492 -1.20 9.33 45.14
CA LEU A 492 -2.19 8.25 45.06
C LEU A 492 -1.50 6.89 45.02
N THR A 493 -0.45 6.74 44.20
CA THR A 493 0.34 5.50 44.12
C THR A 493 0.94 5.11 45.48
N ILE A 494 1.49 6.06 46.26
CA ILE A 494 2.02 5.78 47.60
C ILE A 494 0.89 5.26 48.52
N ARG A 495 -0.29 5.88 48.45
CA ARG A 495 -1.45 5.49 49.26
C ARG A 495 -1.94 4.06 48.89
N ASP A 496 -2.05 3.78 47.60
CA ASP A 496 -2.48 2.46 47.13
C ASP A 496 -1.49 1.37 47.55
N MET A 497 -0.19 1.63 47.45
CA MET A 497 0.86 0.72 47.89
C MET A 497 0.83 0.48 49.41
N GLU A 498 0.54 1.50 50.22
CA GLU A 498 0.37 1.34 51.66
C GLU A 498 -0.85 0.44 51.96
N LEU A 499 -1.98 0.64 51.28
CA LEU A 499 -3.16 -0.21 51.46
C LEU A 499 -2.88 -1.67 51.07
N GLU A 500 -2.20 -1.91 49.96
CA GLU A 500 -1.78 -3.25 49.55
C GLU A 500 -0.83 -3.89 50.56
N HIS A 501 0.13 -3.11 51.08
CA HIS A 501 1.08 -3.59 52.07
C HIS A 501 0.39 -4.00 53.38
N ARG A 502 -0.56 -3.21 53.87
CA ARG A 502 -1.37 -3.52 55.05
C ARG A 502 -2.25 -4.74 54.86
N ASN A 503 -2.88 -4.91 53.69
CA ASN A 503 -3.73 -6.07 53.38
C ASN A 503 -2.94 -7.39 53.26
N ARG A 504 -1.63 -7.36 53.00
CA ARG A 504 -0.78 -8.55 52.98
C ARG A 504 -0.27 -8.97 54.35
N ARG A 505 -0.31 -8.06 55.36
CA ARG A 505 0.15 -8.32 56.73
C ARG A 505 -1.00 -8.67 57.70
N GLY A 506 -2.26 -8.43 57.32
CA GLY A 506 -3.46 -8.83 58.06
C GLY A 506 -4.10 -10.05 57.44
#